data_4d67dffc5c7e7e691e0e5c9932a05dee
#
_entry.id   4d67dffc5c7e7e691e0e5c9932a05dee
#
_cell.length_a   1.000
_cell.length_b   1.000
_cell.length_c   1.000
_cell.angle_alpha   90.00
_cell.angle_beta   90.00
_cell.angle_gamma   90.00
#
_symmetry.space_group_name_H-M   'P 1'
#
loop_
_entity.id
_entity.type
_entity.pdbx_description
1 polymer ?
#
loop_
_entity_poly.entity_id
_entity_poly.type
_entity_poly.pdbx_seq_one_letter_code
_entity_poly.pdbx_strand_id
1 'polypeptide(L)'
;LFPGRRLQGHDAPVAVTAAEMRVLEQLMRHPDEVLSRARLTELALDRPIEAYDRSIDTLISKLRRKLADAGVDAGCIRGLRGHGYVLDTAVLNRS
;
A
#
# COMPACT_ATOMS: atom_id res chain seq x y z
N LEU A 1 -12.17 1.46 -9.55
CA LEU A 1 -11.96 2.03 -8.24
C LEU A 1 -10.90 3.14 -8.25
N PHE A 2 -9.78 2.88 -8.88
CA PHE A 2 -8.71 3.86 -9.04
C PHE A 2 -8.52 4.15 -10.52
N PRO A 3 -8.97 5.31 -11.00
CA PRO A 3 -8.84 5.64 -12.40
C PRO A 3 -7.36 5.79 -12.78
N GLY A 4 -6.87 4.88 -13.60
CA GLY A 4 -5.46 4.88 -14.00
C GLY A 4 -4.57 4.61 -12.79
N ARG A 5 -3.47 5.37 -12.69
CA ARG A 5 -2.48 5.24 -11.63
C ARG A 5 -2.36 6.54 -10.84
N ARG A 6 -3.50 7.07 -10.43
CA ARG A 6 -3.54 8.34 -9.71
C ARG A 6 -4.38 8.22 -8.45
N LEU A 7 -3.92 8.91 -7.41
CA LEU A 7 -4.67 9.05 -6.17
C LEU A 7 -5.25 10.45 -6.14
N GLN A 8 -6.52 10.54 -5.77
CA GLN A 8 -7.19 11.84 -5.61
C GLN A 8 -7.04 12.29 -4.16
N GLY A 9 -6.45 13.44 -3.96
CA GLY A 9 -6.28 14.06 -2.65
C GLY A 9 -7.02 15.38 -2.57
N HIS A 10 -6.73 16.13 -1.52
CA HIS A 10 -7.35 17.43 -1.33
C HIS A 10 -6.85 18.48 -2.33
N ASP A 11 -5.59 18.35 -2.75
CA ASP A 11 -4.96 19.37 -3.60
C ASP A 11 -4.89 18.95 -5.06
N ALA A 12 -4.15 17.90 -5.35
CA ALA A 12 -3.89 17.48 -6.72
C ALA A 12 -3.75 15.97 -6.80
N PRO A 13 -4.04 15.39 -7.98
CA PRO A 13 -3.80 13.96 -8.17
C PRO A 13 -2.31 13.66 -8.04
N VAL A 14 -2.00 12.53 -7.43
CA VAL A 14 -0.63 12.06 -7.25
C VAL A 14 -0.44 10.82 -8.11
N ALA A 15 0.57 10.84 -8.96
CA ALA A 15 0.86 9.71 -9.84
C ALA A 15 1.51 8.57 -9.05
N VAL A 16 0.99 7.35 -9.24
CA VAL A 16 1.57 6.15 -8.64
C VAL A 16 1.95 5.16 -9.74
N THR A 17 2.94 4.33 -9.46
CA THR A 17 3.34 3.28 -10.40
C THR A 17 2.34 2.14 -10.38
N ALA A 18 2.37 1.30 -11.42
CA ALA A 18 1.52 0.12 -11.47
C ALA A 18 1.77 -0.81 -10.29
N ALA A 19 3.04 -1.00 -9.91
CA ALA A 19 3.38 -1.87 -8.78
C ALA A 19 2.85 -1.30 -7.47
N GLU A 20 2.99 -0.01 -7.25
CA GLU A 20 2.46 0.66 -6.05
C GLU A 20 0.94 0.51 -5.98
N MET A 21 0.27 0.71 -7.11
CA MET A 21 -1.18 0.58 -7.18
C MET A 21 -1.65 -0.84 -6.87
N ARG A 22 -0.93 -1.84 -7.36
CA ARG A 22 -1.27 -3.24 -7.08
C ARG A 22 -1.14 -3.56 -5.59
N VAL A 23 -0.11 -3.04 -4.93
CA VAL A 23 0.06 -3.23 -3.49
C VAL A 23 -1.10 -2.59 -2.73
N LEU A 24 -1.43 -1.35 -3.06
CA LEU A 24 -2.54 -0.64 -2.42
C LEU A 24 -3.85 -1.38 -2.66
N GLU A 25 -4.08 -1.84 -3.87
CA GLU A 25 -5.29 -2.57 -4.22
C GLU A 25 -5.46 -3.84 -3.38
N GLN A 26 -4.37 -4.59 -3.19
CA GLN A 26 -4.44 -5.80 -2.37
C GLN A 26 -4.74 -5.48 -0.91
N LEU A 27 -4.13 -4.44 -0.38
CA LEU A 27 -4.43 -4.00 0.99
C LEU A 27 -5.90 -3.59 1.12
N MET A 28 -6.45 -2.93 0.11
CA MET A 28 -7.85 -2.50 0.12
C MET A 28 -8.83 -3.65 -0.05
N ARG A 29 -8.43 -4.71 -0.72
CA ARG A 29 -9.25 -5.92 -0.84
C ARG A 29 -9.31 -6.73 0.45
N HIS A 30 -8.34 -6.51 1.34
CA HIS A 30 -8.23 -7.20 2.61
C HIS A 30 -8.14 -6.18 3.75
N PRO A 31 -9.19 -5.33 3.93
CA PRO A 31 -9.11 -4.27 4.92
C PRO A 31 -9.00 -4.84 6.33
N ASP A 32 -8.14 -4.21 7.14
CA ASP A 32 -7.88 -4.60 8.53
C ASP A 32 -7.31 -6.01 8.69
N GLU A 33 -6.89 -6.62 7.58
CA GLU A 33 -6.26 -7.93 7.60
C GLU A 33 -4.76 -7.79 7.36
N VAL A 34 -3.96 -8.45 8.18
CA VAL A 34 -2.50 -8.42 8.01
C VAL A 34 -2.11 -9.33 6.86
N LEU A 35 -1.46 -8.75 5.85
CA LEU A 35 -0.91 -9.51 4.73
C LEU A 35 0.60 -9.60 4.90
N SER A 36 1.13 -10.82 4.88
CA SER A 36 2.57 -11.02 4.99
C SER A 36 3.29 -10.45 3.77
N ARG A 37 4.58 -10.17 3.92
CA ARG A 37 5.40 -9.71 2.79
C ARG A 37 5.39 -10.72 1.65
N ALA A 38 5.42 -12.01 2.00
CA ALA A 38 5.36 -13.08 0.99
C ALA A 38 4.02 -13.05 0.25
N ARG A 39 2.94 -12.89 0.99
CA ARG A 39 1.59 -12.85 0.39
C ARG A 39 1.44 -11.64 -0.52
N LEU A 40 1.87 -10.47 -0.06
CA LEU A 40 1.82 -9.24 -0.86
C LEU A 40 2.65 -9.37 -2.13
N THR A 41 3.81 -10.00 -2.03
CA THR A 41 4.66 -10.22 -3.20
C THR A 41 3.95 -11.09 -4.23
N GLU A 42 3.33 -12.17 -3.79
CA GLU A 42 2.57 -13.07 -4.68
C GLU A 42 1.38 -12.36 -5.31
N LEU A 43 0.61 -11.64 -4.50
CA LEU A 43 -0.63 -11.01 -4.96
C LEU A 43 -0.38 -9.78 -5.84
N ALA A 44 0.59 -8.96 -5.45
CA ALA A 44 0.83 -7.68 -6.13
C ALA A 44 1.87 -7.78 -7.25
N LEU A 45 2.90 -8.58 -7.07
CA LEU A 45 4.02 -8.69 -8.01
C LEU A 45 3.98 -9.98 -8.84
N ASP A 46 3.04 -10.87 -8.55
CA ASP A 46 2.81 -12.11 -9.30
C ASP A 46 4.06 -12.99 -9.35
N ARG A 47 4.78 -13.07 -8.23
CA ARG A 47 5.96 -13.91 -8.10
C ARG A 47 6.17 -14.28 -6.63
N PRO A 48 6.91 -15.36 -6.33
CA PRO A 48 7.23 -15.67 -4.95
C PRO A 48 8.24 -14.68 -4.38
N ILE A 49 8.23 -14.53 -3.06
CA ILE A 49 9.21 -13.70 -2.38
C ILE A 49 10.56 -14.42 -2.37
N GLU A 50 11.63 -13.66 -2.56
CA GLU A 50 12.99 -14.19 -2.56
C GLU A 50 13.69 -13.86 -1.23
N ALA A 51 14.82 -14.51 -0.97
CA ALA A 51 15.63 -14.20 0.21
C ALA A 51 16.05 -12.73 0.14
N TYR A 52 15.94 -12.04 1.28
CA TYR A 52 16.30 -10.61 1.40
C TYR A 52 15.55 -9.69 0.45
N ASP A 53 14.37 -10.11 0.01
CA ASP A 53 13.54 -9.32 -0.92
C ASP A 53 12.92 -8.14 -0.19
N ARG A 54 13.25 -6.92 -0.61
CA ARG A 54 12.76 -5.69 -0.03
C ARG A 54 11.75 -4.96 -0.92
N SER A 55 11.29 -5.62 -1.98
CA SER A 55 10.40 -4.97 -2.96
C SER A 55 9.15 -4.40 -2.33
N ILE A 56 8.46 -5.19 -1.49
CA ILE A 56 7.24 -4.73 -0.84
C ILE A 56 7.52 -3.57 0.11
N ASP A 57 8.58 -3.66 0.91
CA ASP A 57 8.93 -2.58 1.85
C ASP A 57 9.21 -1.28 1.11
N THR A 58 9.91 -1.35 -0.01
CA THR A 58 10.21 -0.18 -0.84
C THR A 58 8.92 0.41 -1.42
N LEU A 59 8.05 -0.44 -1.95
CA LEU A 59 6.77 0.01 -2.51
C LEU A 59 5.88 0.65 -1.45
N ILE A 60 5.82 0.06 -0.25
CA ILE A 60 5.05 0.62 0.86
C ILE A 60 5.59 1.99 1.27
N SER A 61 6.92 2.14 1.38
CA SER A 61 7.53 3.44 1.70
C SER A 61 7.14 4.52 0.70
N LYS A 62 7.24 4.20 -0.59
CA LYS A 62 6.88 5.13 -1.65
C LYS A 62 5.38 5.45 -1.63
N LEU A 63 4.58 4.42 -1.41
CA LEU A 63 3.13 4.58 -1.37
C LEU A 63 2.70 5.47 -0.21
N ARG A 64 3.29 5.28 0.98
CA ARG A 64 3.02 6.14 2.14
C ARG A 64 3.32 7.60 1.86
N ARG A 65 4.45 7.87 1.19
CA ARG A 65 4.82 9.24 0.82
C ARG A 65 3.77 9.84 -0.12
N LYS A 66 3.33 9.06 -1.10
CA LYS A 66 2.35 9.52 -2.08
C LYS A 66 0.98 9.74 -1.46
N LEU A 67 0.58 8.88 -0.53
CA LEU A 67 -0.66 9.08 0.22
C LEU A 67 -0.61 10.38 1.02
N ALA A 68 0.50 10.65 1.70
CA ALA A 68 0.67 11.90 2.44
C ALA A 68 0.58 13.11 1.50
N ASP A 69 1.21 13.03 0.34
CA ASP A 69 1.15 14.09 -0.66
C ASP A 69 -0.27 14.32 -1.18
N ALA A 70 -1.07 13.28 -1.18
CA ALA A 70 -2.48 13.35 -1.60
C ALA A 70 -3.42 13.77 -0.46
N GLY A 71 -2.89 14.09 0.71
CA GLY A 71 -3.70 14.51 1.86
C GLY A 71 -4.30 13.36 2.64
N VAL A 72 -3.85 12.13 2.42
CA VAL A 72 -4.31 10.94 3.13
C VAL A 72 -3.32 10.60 4.24
N ASP A 73 -3.85 10.25 5.42
CA ASP A 73 -2.98 9.86 6.53
C ASP A 73 -2.21 8.58 6.18
N ALA A 74 -0.90 8.73 6.01
CA ALA A 74 -0.03 7.60 5.64
C ALA A 74 0.02 6.53 6.71
N GLY A 75 -0.37 6.84 7.95
CA GLY A 75 -0.48 5.86 9.03
C GLY A 75 -1.56 4.82 8.79
N CYS A 76 -2.40 5.00 7.77
CA CYS A 76 -3.40 3.99 7.42
C CYS A 76 -2.75 2.67 6.95
N ILE A 77 -1.52 2.72 6.42
CA ILE A 77 -0.78 1.50 6.10
C ILE A 77 0.18 1.24 7.25
N ARG A 78 -0.16 0.28 8.11
CA ARG A 78 0.63 -0.06 9.28
C ARG A 78 1.53 -1.25 8.99
N GLY A 79 2.77 -1.14 9.47
CA GLY A 79 3.70 -2.26 9.44
C GLY A 79 3.68 -2.98 10.78
N LEU A 80 3.60 -4.30 10.74
CA LEU A 80 3.68 -5.15 11.93
C LEU A 80 4.93 -6.00 11.80
N ARG A 81 5.93 -5.66 12.58
CA ARG A 81 7.24 -6.28 12.49
C ARG A 81 7.12 -7.79 12.63
N GLY A 82 7.67 -8.52 11.66
CA GLY A 82 7.62 -9.96 11.63
C GLY A 82 6.32 -10.55 11.13
N HIS A 83 5.31 -9.72 10.81
CA HIS A 83 4.00 -10.21 10.36
C HIS A 83 3.62 -9.70 8.98
N GLY A 84 3.87 -8.44 8.68
CA GLY A 84 3.54 -7.87 7.38
C GLY A 84 2.93 -6.49 7.49
N TYR A 85 1.97 -6.21 6.61
CA TYR A 85 1.32 -4.90 6.51
C TYR A 85 -0.20 -5.04 6.53
N VAL A 86 -0.86 -3.99 6.99
CA VAL A 86 -2.31 -3.95 7.08
C VAL A 86 -2.82 -2.55 6.75
N LEU A 87 -3.94 -2.47 6.04
CA LEU A 87 -4.64 -1.22 5.85
C LEU A 87 -5.58 -1.02 7.04
N ASP A 88 -5.28 -0.02 7.86
CA ASP A 88 -6.09 0.31 9.05
C ASP A 88 -7.20 1.26 8.61
N THR A 89 -8.41 0.73 8.49
CA THR A 89 -9.54 1.51 8.01
C THR A 89 -9.97 2.59 9.01
N ALA A 90 -9.71 2.40 10.30
CA ALA A 90 -10.01 3.43 11.30
C ALA A 90 -9.16 4.69 11.07
N VAL A 91 -7.88 4.51 10.74
CA VAL A 91 -7.00 5.63 10.40
C VAL A 91 -7.43 6.26 9.07
N LEU A 92 -7.71 5.43 8.08
CA LEU A 92 -8.12 5.88 6.75
C LEU A 92 -9.40 6.72 6.83
N ASN A 93 -10.37 6.30 7.63
CA ASN A 93 -11.65 6.99 7.77
C ASN A 93 -11.54 8.33 8.51
N ARG A 94 -10.45 8.55 9.22
CA ARG A 94 -10.19 9.84 9.88
C ARG A 94 -9.54 10.86 8.94
N SER A 95 -9.06 10.42 7.81
CA SER A 95 -8.43 11.30 6.80
C SER A 95 -9.46 11.99 5.87
#